data_07b436a2bf9fb70151319a01e90c6419
#
_entry.id   07b436a2bf9fb70151319a01e90c6419
#
_cell.length_a   1.000
_cell.length_b   1.000
_cell.length_c   1.000
_cell.angle_alpha   90.00
_cell.angle_beta   90.00
_cell.angle_gamma   90.00
#
_symmetry.space_group_name_H-M   'P 1'
#
loop_
_entity.id
_entity.type
_entity.pdbx_description
1 polymer ?
#
loop_
_entity_poly.entity_id
_entity_poly.type
_entity_poly.pdbx_seq_one_letter_code
_entity_poly.pdbx_strand_id
1 'polypeptide(L)'
;MSAPAQASGKHQTTGRDQGRVLLVTDAPAAAYQTALEQAGFTVVGVAGGVAAMVRLRSTRPHVVLIDAELSGISADEFARLLVQAQDGVPFIFIGTAAGTVARREHALRSGAHDYVQVPQELALLVARTAQLVNLKQEIDRLHAEADRDFLTGLANRRRFRTALGNELERWRRYRVPCALLLVDIDHMKQINDAHGHSAGDVAIRHVAAALVSLSRDNDTAARLGGEEFALLLANANEASALRAAERLRQAVADVAVEQVGTVTISIGVAVCPAHATGERALYAASDAALYRAKDAGRNCVTAAPPLSAA
;
A
#
# COMPACT_ATOMS: atom_id res chain seq x y z
N MET A 1 17.40 -24.99 -54.79
CA MET A 1 15.99 -24.78 -54.38
C MET A 1 15.87 -25.22 -52.93
N SER A 2 16.00 -24.31 -52.00
CA SER A 2 15.85 -24.61 -50.57
C SER A 2 14.86 -23.59 -50.02
N ALA A 3 13.78 -24.09 -49.45
CA ALA A 3 12.74 -23.29 -48.82
C ALA A 3 13.18 -22.73 -47.43
N PRO A 4 12.76 -21.53 -47.04
CA PRO A 4 13.09 -21.03 -45.72
C PRO A 4 12.15 -21.60 -44.66
N ALA A 5 12.72 -21.97 -43.52
CA ALA A 5 12.05 -22.41 -42.32
C ALA A 5 11.22 -21.28 -41.71
N GLN A 6 9.94 -21.54 -41.44
CA GLN A 6 9.06 -20.67 -40.67
C GLN A 6 9.49 -20.68 -39.19
N ALA A 7 9.98 -19.57 -38.71
CA ALA A 7 10.16 -19.29 -37.30
C ALA A 7 8.82 -19.07 -36.61
N SER A 8 8.39 -20.07 -35.84
CA SER A 8 7.26 -19.99 -34.94
C SER A 8 7.56 -18.99 -33.81
N GLY A 9 7.03 -17.78 -33.91
CA GLY A 9 7.09 -16.77 -32.87
C GLY A 9 6.29 -17.21 -31.66
N LYS A 10 6.96 -17.66 -30.61
CA LYS A 10 6.39 -17.76 -29.28
C LYS A 10 6.12 -16.36 -28.78
N HIS A 11 4.85 -15.93 -28.80
CA HIS A 11 4.41 -14.79 -28.01
C HIS A 11 4.71 -15.08 -26.54
N GLN A 12 5.78 -14.49 -26.01
CA GLN A 12 5.96 -14.31 -24.59
C GLN A 12 4.88 -13.32 -24.11
N THR A 13 3.83 -13.83 -23.52
CA THR A 13 2.89 -13.06 -22.69
C THR A 13 3.67 -12.57 -21.48
N THR A 14 4.10 -11.32 -21.52
CA THR A 14 4.57 -10.56 -20.36
C THR A 14 3.53 -10.70 -19.24
N GLY A 15 3.97 -11.16 -18.05
CA GLY A 15 3.12 -11.47 -16.91
C GLY A 15 2.25 -10.29 -16.47
N ARG A 16 1.01 -10.25 -16.98
CA ARG A 16 -0.07 -9.48 -16.36
C ARG A 16 -0.36 -10.14 -15.02
N ASP A 17 -0.43 -9.33 -13.97
CA ASP A 17 -0.87 -9.77 -12.64
C ASP A 17 -2.21 -10.51 -12.82
N GLN A 18 -2.17 -11.84 -12.63
CA GLN A 18 -3.35 -12.69 -12.78
C GLN A 18 -4.37 -12.23 -11.74
N GLY A 19 -5.58 -11.86 -12.18
CA GLY A 19 -6.63 -11.38 -11.30
C GLY A 19 -6.90 -12.39 -10.18
N ARG A 20 -6.94 -11.90 -8.93
CA ARG A 20 -7.23 -12.73 -7.75
C ARG A 20 -8.70 -12.68 -7.42
N VAL A 21 -9.33 -13.85 -7.33
CA VAL A 21 -10.75 -14.01 -7.02
C VAL A 21 -10.89 -14.77 -5.71
N LEU A 22 -11.64 -14.22 -4.76
CA LEU A 22 -12.05 -14.93 -3.55
C LEU A 22 -13.45 -15.50 -3.79
N LEU A 23 -13.59 -16.82 -3.70
CA LEU A 23 -14.84 -17.53 -3.87
C LEU A 23 -15.34 -17.99 -2.50
N VAL A 24 -16.48 -17.46 -2.08
CA VAL A 24 -17.11 -17.75 -0.79
C VAL A 24 -18.35 -18.60 -1.03
N THR A 25 -18.28 -19.91 -0.76
CA THR A 25 -19.38 -20.87 -0.97
C THR A 25 -19.21 -22.07 -0.06
N ASP A 26 -20.33 -22.64 0.38
CA ASP A 26 -20.38 -23.90 1.12
C ASP A 26 -20.65 -25.10 0.20
N ALA A 27 -21.00 -24.82 -1.07
CA ALA A 27 -21.29 -25.84 -2.07
C ALA A 27 -20.03 -26.28 -2.85
N PRO A 28 -20.01 -27.46 -3.45
CA PRO A 28 -18.95 -27.89 -4.36
C PRO A 28 -18.87 -26.96 -5.58
N ALA A 29 -17.79 -26.18 -5.66
CA ALA A 29 -17.61 -25.10 -6.63
C ALA A 29 -16.78 -25.49 -7.86
N ALA A 30 -16.46 -26.79 -8.03
CA ALA A 30 -15.45 -27.26 -8.99
C ALA A 30 -15.66 -26.74 -10.44
N ALA A 31 -16.90 -26.70 -10.92
CA ALA A 31 -17.14 -26.33 -12.32
C ALA A 31 -16.87 -24.86 -12.62
N TYR A 32 -17.35 -23.93 -11.79
CA TYR A 32 -17.13 -22.50 -12.02
C TYR A 32 -15.76 -22.01 -11.51
N GLN A 33 -15.19 -22.69 -10.51
CA GLN A 33 -13.80 -22.46 -10.14
C GLN A 33 -12.86 -22.80 -11.31
N THR A 34 -13.03 -24.00 -11.91
CA THR A 34 -12.24 -24.42 -13.09
C THR A 34 -12.39 -23.45 -14.26
N ALA A 35 -13.60 -22.97 -14.53
CA ALA A 35 -13.83 -22.02 -15.62
C ALA A 35 -13.11 -20.66 -15.38
N LEU A 36 -13.10 -20.17 -14.16
CA LEU A 36 -12.36 -18.96 -13.79
C LEU A 36 -10.85 -19.17 -13.89
N GLU A 37 -10.34 -20.30 -13.44
CA GLU A 37 -8.91 -20.65 -13.55
C GLU A 37 -8.48 -20.79 -15.01
N GLN A 38 -9.30 -21.42 -15.86
CA GLN A 38 -9.06 -21.51 -17.31
C GLN A 38 -9.07 -20.13 -18.00
N ALA A 39 -9.85 -19.18 -17.47
CA ALA A 39 -9.83 -17.79 -17.92
C ALA A 39 -8.62 -16.98 -17.41
N GLY A 40 -7.73 -17.59 -16.62
CA GLY A 40 -6.48 -17.00 -16.14
C GLY A 40 -6.57 -16.31 -14.78
N PHE A 41 -7.62 -16.57 -13.99
CA PHE A 41 -7.72 -16.04 -12.64
C PHE A 41 -7.07 -16.97 -11.60
N THR A 42 -6.50 -16.40 -10.57
CA THR A 42 -6.11 -17.14 -9.35
C THR A 42 -7.31 -17.17 -8.41
N VAL A 43 -7.91 -18.35 -8.25
CA VAL A 43 -9.11 -18.52 -7.41
C VAL A 43 -8.73 -19.12 -6.06
N VAL A 44 -9.19 -18.47 -4.98
CA VAL A 44 -9.11 -19.00 -3.61
C VAL A 44 -10.51 -19.28 -3.13
N GLY A 45 -10.84 -20.56 -2.96
CA GLY A 45 -12.12 -21.01 -2.41
C GLY A 45 -12.10 -20.99 -0.89
N VAL A 46 -13.20 -20.59 -0.27
CA VAL A 46 -13.39 -20.60 1.20
C VAL A 46 -14.81 -21.00 1.52
N ALA A 47 -14.99 -21.91 2.46
CA ALA A 47 -16.29 -22.23 3.03
C ALA A 47 -16.61 -21.28 4.19
N GLY A 48 -17.85 -20.72 4.16
CA GLY A 48 -18.37 -19.85 5.23
C GLY A 48 -17.84 -18.42 5.27
N GLY A 49 -18.73 -17.50 5.61
CA GLY A 49 -18.46 -16.06 5.62
C GLY A 49 -17.37 -15.64 6.64
N VAL A 50 -17.28 -16.31 7.79
CA VAL A 50 -16.25 -15.98 8.82
C VAL A 50 -14.84 -16.28 8.31
N ALA A 51 -14.63 -17.43 7.69
CA ALA A 51 -13.33 -17.79 7.12
C ALA A 51 -12.96 -16.85 5.95
N ALA A 52 -13.95 -16.40 5.19
CA ALA A 52 -13.79 -15.45 4.10
C ALA A 52 -13.25 -14.09 4.59
N MET A 53 -13.70 -13.58 5.73
CA MET A 53 -13.19 -12.33 6.31
C MET A 53 -11.70 -12.40 6.66
N VAL A 54 -11.22 -13.55 7.12
CA VAL A 54 -9.78 -13.76 7.38
C VAL A 54 -9.01 -13.81 6.07
N ARG A 55 -9.54 -14.55 5.09
CA ARG A 55 -8.89 -14.70 3.77
C ARG A 55 -8.88 -13.39 2.97
N LEU A 56 -9.90 -12.57 3.07
CA LEU A 56 -9.98 -11.27 2.37
C LEU A 56 -8.70 -10.44 2.60
N ARG A 57 -8.23 -10.36 3.84
CA ARG A 57 -7.02 -9.61 4.20
C ARG A 57 -5.73 -10.26 3.70
N SER A 58 -5.63 -11.58 3.71
CA SER A 58 -4.42 -12.32 3.31
C SER A 58 -4.27 -12.44 1.80
N THR A 59 -5.38 -12.63 1.07
CA THR A 59 -5.35 -12.82 -0.38
C THR A 59 -5.41 -11.52 -1.17
N ARG A 60 -5.92 -10.43 -0.58
CA ARG A 60 -6.17 -9.15 -1.26
C ARG A 60 -6.82 -9.36 -2.64
N PRO A 61 -8.03 -9.94 -2.70
CA PRO A 61 -8.68 -10.27 -3.96
C PRO A 61 -9.06 -9.00 -4.72
N HIS A 62 -9.12 -9.10 -6.05
CA HIS A 62 -9.65 -8.04 -6.90
C HIS A 62 -11.18 -8.12 -7.01
N VAL A 63 -11.76 -9.31 -6.84
CA VAL A 63 -13.20 -9.57 -6.86
C VAL A 63 -13.55 -10.65 -5.83
N VAL A 64 -14.70 -10.51 -5.18
CA VAL A 64 -15.28 -11.55 -4.32
C VAL A 64 -16.54 -12.12 -5.00
N LEU A 65 -16.63 -13.43 -5.11
CA LEU A 65 -17.83 -14.14 -5.52
C LEU A 65 -18.49 -14.74 -4.27
N ILE A 66 -19.75 -14.39 -4.03
CA ILE A 66 -20.46 -14.76 -2.80
C ILE A 66 -21.65 -15.63 -3.18
N ASP A 67 -21.68 -16.84 -2.68
CA ASP A 67 -22.84 -17.71 -2.83
C ASP A 67 -24.04 -17.13 -2.08
N ALA A 68 -25.16 -16.96 -2.75
CA ALA A 68 -26.39 -16.45 -2.16
C ALA A 68 -26.99 -17.40 -1.13
N GLU A 69 -26.59 -18.68 -1.14
CA GLU A 69 -27.07 -19.75 -0.28
C GLU A 69 -26.08 -20.10 0.85
N LEU A 70 -25.22 -19.15 1.25
CA LEU A 70 -24.28 -19.35 2.36
C LEU A 70 -25.00 -19.73 3.66
N SER A 71 -24.44 -20.70 4.38
CA SER A 71 -24.84 -21.05 5.73
C SER A 71 -24.12 -20.22 6.80
N GLY A 72 -24.75 -19.99 7.92
CA GLY A 72 -24.19 -19.23 9.02
C GLY A 72 -24.39 -17.73 8.87
N ILE A 73 -23.43 -17.00 8.29
CA ILE A 73 -23.59 -15.57 7.95
C ILE A 73 -24.27 -15.50 6.58
N SER A 74 -25.41 -14.80 6.49
CA SER A 74 -26.10 -14.62 5.21
C SER A 74 -25.25 -13.86 4.20
N ALA A 75 -25.48 -14.10 2.90
CA ALA A 75 -24.79 -13.37 1.83
C ALA A 75 -24.93 -11.84 1.96
N ASP A 76 -26.12 -11.36 2.37
CA ASP A 76 -26.38 -9.93 2.60
C ASP A 76 -25.64 -9.37 3.81
N GLU A 77 -25.48 -10.14 4.87
CA GLU A 77 -24.68 -9.72 6.03
C GLU A 77 -23.20 -9.65 5.66
N PHE A 78 -22.70 -10.64 4.92
CA PHE A 78 -21.32 -10.63 4.44
C PHE A 78 -21.06 -9.47 3.48
N ALA A 79 -22.00 -9.17 2.57
CA ALA A 79 -21.94 -8.02 1.67
C ALA A 79 -21.87 -6.69 2.45
N ARG A 80 -22.71 -6.53 3.49
CA ARG A 80 -22.64 -5.33 4.37
C ARG A 80 -21.28 -5.17 5.04
N LEU A 81 -20.68 -6.27 5.50
CA LEU A 81 -19.33 -6.23 6.09
C LEU A 81 -18.26 -5.83 5.06
N LEU A 82 -18.36 -6.30 3.82
CA LEU A 82 -17.47 -5.88 2.74
C LEU A 82 -17.59 -4.40 2.42
N VAL A 83 -18.81 -3.87 2.34
CA VAL A 83 -19.04 -2.44 2.09
C VAL A 83 -18.52 -1.58 3.24
N GLN A 84 -18.71 -2.01 4.49
CA GLN A 84 -18.21 -1.29 5.69
C GLN A 84 -16.69 -1.34 5.83
N ALA A 85 -16.03 -2.38 5.32
CA ALA A 85 -14.56 -2.50 5.40
C ALA A 85 -13.82 -1.42 4.57
N GLN A 86 -14.51 -0.68 3.71
CA GLN A 86 -13.99 0.39 2.85
C GLN A 86 -12.81 -0.03 1.94
N ASP A 87 -12.57 -1.34 1.79
CA ASP A 87 -11.48 -1.86 0.93
C ASP A 87 -11.80 -1.72 -0.57
N GLY A 88 -13.02 -1.29 -0.92
CA GLY A 88 -13.46 -1.06 -2.30
C GLY A 88 -13.34 -2.29 -3.20
N VAL A 89 -13.44 -3.50 -2.62
CA VAL A 89 -13.38 -4.75 -3.39
C VAL A 89 -14.77 -5.04 -3.96
N PRO A 90 -14.93 -5.07 -5.29
CA PRO A 90 -16.21 -5.39 -5.91
C PRO A 90 -16.59 -6.86 -5.67
N PHE A 91 -17.89 -7.13 -5.60
CA PHE A 91 -18.40 -8.49 -5.42
C PHE A 91 -19.61 -8.78 -6.28
N ILE A 92 -19.82 -10.07 -6.57
CA ILE A 92 -20.95 -10.62 -7.33
C ILE A 92 -21.63 -11.69 -6.46
N PHE A 93 -22.95 -11.68 -6.41
CA PHE A 93 -23.67 -12.82 -5.88
C PHE A 93 -23.79 -13.90 -6.96
N ILE A 94 -23.55 -15.15 -6.55
CA ILE A 94 -23.74 -16.34 -7.38
C ILE A 94 -24.75 -17.27 -6.69
N GLY A 95 -25.46 -18.09 -7.45
CA GLY A 95 -26.39 -19.06 -6.87
C GLY A 95 -27.07 -19.92 -7.93
N THR A 96 -27.75 -20.99 -7.49
CA THR A 96 -28.41 -21.93 -8.36
C THR A 96 -29.78 -21.44 -8.83
N ALA A 97 -30.40 -20.54 -8.08
CA ALA A 97 -31.74 -20.04 -8.38
C ALA A 97 -31.71 -19.03 -9.56
N ALA A 98 -32.84 -19.04 -10.33
CA ALA A 98 -32.96 -18.22 -11.55
C ALA A 98 -32.63 -16.72 -11.30
N GLY A 99 -31.84 -16.13 -12.18
CA GLY A 99 -31.45 -14.71 -12.16
C GLY A 99 -32.57 -13.77 -12.58
N THR A 100 -33.68 -13.76 -11.83
CA THR A 100 -34.83 -12.87 -12.09
C THR A 100 -34.45 -11.40 -11.89
N VAL A 101 -35.21 -10.48 -12.51
CA VAL A 101 -35.04 -9.03 -12.34
C VAL A 101 -35.04 -8.65 -10.86
N ALA A 102 -35.97 -9.16 -10.07
CA ALA A 102 -36.09 -8.88 -8.64
C ALA A 102 -34.83 -9.33 -7.86
N ARG A 103 -34.24 -10.48 -8.20
CA ARG A 103 -33.04 -10.99 -7.55
C ARG A 103 -31.81 -10.17 -7.92
N ARG A 104 -31.67 -9.77 -9.18
CA ARG A 104 -30.59 -8.87 -9.61
C ARG A 104 -30.72 -7.49 -8.98
N GLU A 105 -31.96 -6.97 -8.89
CA GLU A 105 -32.22 -5.69 -8.19
C GLU A 105 -31.87 -5.77 -6.70
N HIS A 106 -32.21 -6.87 -6.03
CA HIS A 106 -31.82 -7.11 -4.65
C HIS A 106 -30.29 -7.13 -4.50
N ALA A 107 -29.57 -7.84 -5.35
CA ALA A 107 -28.13 -7.88 -5.34
C ALA A 107 -27.49 -6.48 -5.48
N LEU A 108 -27.98 -5.68 -6.43
CA LEU A 108 -27.52 -4.31 -6.64
C LEU A 108 -27.78 -3.42 -5.42
N ARG A 109 -28.93 -3.54 -4.78
CA ARG A 109 -29.26 -2.80 -3.54
C ARG A 109 -28.39 -3.21 -2.35
N SER A 110 -27.92 -4.46 -2.31
CA SER A 110 -26.97 -4.95 -1.30
C SER A 110 -25.53 -4.52 -1.57
N GLY A 111 -25.28 -3.78 -2.68
CA GLY A 111 -23.96 -3.31 -3.10
C GLY A 111 -23.19 -4.27 -3.99
N ALA A 112 -23.77 -5.41 -4.36
CA ALA A 112 -23.18 -6.31 -5.36
C ALA A 112 -23.22 -5.68 -6.76
N HIS A 113 -22.30 -6.08 -7.64
CA HIS A 113 -22.27 -5.63 -9.02
C HIS A 113 -23.19 -6.44 -9.95
N ASP A 114 -23.58 -7.63 -9.55
CA ASP A 114 -24.55 -8.46 -10.25
C ASP A 114 -25.01 -9.65 -9.37
N TYR A 115 -26.02 -10.39 -9.85
CA TYR A 115 -26.34 -11.76 -9.46
C TYR A 115 -26.25 -12.64 -10.69
N VAL A 116 -25.48 -13.72 -10.63
CA VAL A 116 -25.26 -14.64 -11.73
C VAL A 116 -25.71 -16.04 -11.34
N GLN A 117 -26.57 -16.62 -12.18
CA GLN A 117 -27.06 -18.00 -12.01
C GLN A 117 -26.01 -19.00 -12.49
N VAL A 118 -25.51 -19.85 -11.59
CA VAL A 118 -24.52 -20.88 -11.93
C VAL A 118 -25.12 -22.27 -11.78
N PRO A 119 -24.82 -23.22 -12.69
CA PRO A 119 -23.83 -23.09 -13.78
C PRO A 119 -24.36 -22.49 -15.10
N GLN A 120 -25.62 -22.11 -15.20
CA GLN A 120 -26.29 -21.75 -16.47
C GLN A 120 -25.66 -20.49 -17.13
N GLU A 121 -25.29 -19.50 -16.34
CA GLU A 121 -24.72 -18.24 -16.82
C GLU A 121 -23.18 -18.19 -16.60
N LEU A 122 -22.50 -19.34 -16.70
CA LEU A 122 -21.06 -19.43 -16.40
C LEU A 122 -20.19 -18.49 -17.26
N ALA A 123 -20.52 -18.39 -18.56
CA ALA A 123 -19.81 -17.47 -19.46
C ALA A 123 -20.00 -16.00 -19.04
N LEU A 124 -21.19 -15.64 -18.55
CA LEU A 124 -21.48 -14.31 -18.01
C LEU A 124 -20.68 -14.07 -16.71
N LEU A 125 -20.60 -15.06 -15.81
CA LEU A 125 -19.79 -14.95 -14.59
C LEU A 125 -18.32 -14.64 -14.92
N VAL A 126 -17.71 -15.39 -15.84
CA VAL A 126 -16.33 -15.19 -16.28
C VAL A 126 -16.14 -13.78 -16.86
N ALA A 127 -17.04 -13.34 -17.75
CA ALA A 127 -16.98 -12.03 -18.38
C ALA A 127 -17.11 -10.87 -17.35
N ARG A 128 -18.06 -10.98 -16.42
CA ARG A 128 -18.26 -10.00 -15.34
C ARG A 128 -17.08 -9.95 -14.38
N THR A 129 -16.54 -11.11 -14.01
CA THR A 129 -15.35 -11.20 -13.17
C THR A 129 -14.16 -10.52 -13.86
N ALA A 130 -13.94 -10.76 -15.15
CA ALA A 130 -12.88 -10.11 -15.92
C ALA A 130 -13.04 -8.58 -15.94
N GLN A 131 -14.25 -8.09 -16.18
CA GLN A 131 -14.54 -6.65 -16.19
C GLN A 131 -14.23 -6.02 -14.82
N LEU A 132 -14.67 -6.63 -13.72
CA LEU A 132 -14.45 -6.09 -12.37
C LEU A 132 -13.00 -6.20 -11.93
N VAL A 133 -12.29 -7.26 -12.28
CA VAL A 133 -10.84 -7.39 -12.04
C VAL A 133 -10.09 -6.27 -12.74
N ASN A 134 -10.35 -6.04 -14.03
CA ASN A 134 -9.70 -4.97 -14.78
C ASN A 134 -10.00 -3.59 -14.19
N LEU A 135 -11.26 -3.33 -13.81
CA LEU A 135 -11.64 -2.07 -13.17
C LEU A 135 -10.92 -1.87 -11.82
N LYS A 136 -10.91 -2.91 -10.99
CA LYS A 136 -10.22 -2.85 -9.68
C LYS A 136 -8.70 -2.65 -9.83
N GLN A 137 -8.08 -3.35 -10.76
CA GLN A 137 -6.65 -3.18 -11.04
C GLN A 137 -6.34 -1.75 -11.53
N GLU A 138 -7.19 -1.18 -12.38
CA GLU A 138 -7.01 0.21 -12.84
C GLU A 138 -7.20 1.22 -11.70
N ILE A 139 -8.21 1.04 -10.84
CA ILE A 139 -8.40 1.86 -9.65
C ILE A 139 -7.18 1.75 -8.71
N ASP A 140 -6.68 0.54 -8.47
CA ASP A 140 -5.51 0.32 -7.61
C ASP A 140 -4.24 0.95 -8.20
N ARG A 141 -4.08 0.88 -9.53
CA ARG A 141 -2.99 1.56 -10.26
C ARG A 141 -3.07 3.08 -10.10
N LEU A 142 -4.25 3.66 -10.34
CA LEU A 142 -4.45 5.10 -10.18
C LEU A 142 -4.22 5.55 -8.73
N HIS A 143 -4.66 4.76 -7.75
CA HIS A 143 -4.37 5.04 -6.34
C HIS A 143 -2.88 4.96 -6.05
N ALA A 144 -2.18 3.94 -6.58
CA ALA A 144 -0.73 3.81 -6.40
C ALA A 144 0.05 4.97 -7.03
N GLU A 145 -0.37 5.45 -8.20
CA GLU A 145 0.20 6.65 -8.83
C GLU A 145 -0.10 7.92 -8.02
N ALA A 146 -1.35 8.08 -7.56
CA ALA A 146 -1.76 9.20 -6.71
C ALA A 146 -1.13 9.18 -5.31
N ASP A 147 -0.52 8.08 -4.89
CA ASP A 147 0.16 7.91 -3.59
C ASP A 147 1.67 8.17 -3.65
N ARG A 148 2.21 8.50 -4.83
CA ARG A 148 3.65 8.79 -5.02
C ARG A 148 3.90 10.27 -5.22
N ASP A 149 5.09 10.70 -4.80
CA ASP A 149 5.66 12.00 -5.17
C ASP A 149 6.26 11.91 -6.58
N PHE A 150 5.90 12.82 -7.47
CA PHE A 150 6.28 12.76 -8.89
C PHE A 150 7.78 12.97 -9.13
N LEU A 151 8.48 13.73 -8.26
CA LEU A 151 9.90 14.03 -8.43
C LEU A 151 10.79 12.88 -7.96
N THR A 152 10.39 12.23 -6.87
CA THR A 152 11.22 11.24 -6.14
C THR A 152 10.74 9.80 -6.27
N GLY A 153 9.47 9.58 -6.64
CA GLY A 153 8.85 8.26 -6.64
C GLY A 153 8.56 7.68 -5.25
N LEU A 154 8.94 8.39 -4.17
CA LEU A 154 8.62 7.99 -2.80
C LEU A 154 7.12 8.09 -2.52
N ALA A 155 6.67 7.55 -1.39
CA ALA A 155 5.33 7.83 -0.91
C ALA A 155 5.12 9.34 -0.74
N ASN A 156 3.93 9.85 -1.09
CA ASN A 156 3.59 11.23 -0.79
C ASN A 156 3.03 11.39 0.64
N ARG A 157 2.72 12.62 1.04
CA ARG A 157 2.16 12.94 2.36
C ARG A 157 0.89 12.15 2.69
N ARG A 158 0.02 11.90 1.71
CA ARG A 158 -1.23 11.15 1.91
C ARG A 158 -0.93 9.69 2.26
N ARG A 159 -0.10 9.03 1.47
CA ARG A 159 0.31 7.64 1.68
C ARG A 159 1.06 7.46 3.00
N PHE A 160 1.94 8.40 3.32
CA PHE A 160 2.66 8.41 4.60
C PHE A 160 1.71 8.43 5.80
N ARG A 161 0.67 9.29 5.79
CA ARG A 161 -0.30 9.35 6.90
C ARG A 161 -1.04 8.03 7.08
N THR A 162 -1.44 7.39 6.00
CA THR A 162 -2.07 6.06 6.04
C THR A 162 -1.12 5.03 6.65
N ALA A 163 0.14 5.01 6.24
CA ALA A 163 1.15 4.09 6.78
C ALA A 163 1.38 4.32 8.28
N LEU A 164 1.50 5.57 8.71
CA LEU A 164 1.67 5.93 10.12
C LEU A 164 0.48 5.47 10.97
N GLY A 165 -0.75 5.69 10.51
CA GLY A 165 -1.96 5.20 11.17
C GLY A 165 -1.95 3.69 11.36
N ASN A 166 -1.59 2.95 10.31
CA ASN A 166 -1.51 1.49 10.33
C ASN A 166 -0.46 0.96 11.32
N GLU A 167 0.73 1.57 11.40
CA GLU A 167 1.78 1.16 12.35
C GLU A 167 1.37 1.48 13.80
N LEU A 168 0.70 2.60 14.06
CA LEU A 168 0.18 2.91 15.39
C LEU A 168 -0.95 1.98 15.82
N GLU A 169 -1.83 1.57 14.89
CA GLU A 169 -2.81 0.52 15.18
C GLU A 169 -2.15 -0.83 15.45
N ARG A 170 -1.11 -1.17 14.71
CA ARG A 170 -0.31 -2.37 14.91
C ARG A 170 0.34 -2.37 16.30
N TRP A 171 0.88 -1.24 16.73
CA TRP A 171 1.37 -1.10 18.10
C TRP A 171 0.25 -1.28 19.14
N ARG A 172 -0.92 -0.67 18.94
CA ARG A 172 -2.04 -0.81 19.87
C ARG A 172 -2.47 -2.27 20.06
N ARG A 173 -2.52 -3.05 18.96
CA ARG A 173 -2.97 -4.46 18.96
C ARG A 173 -1.89 -5.44 19.42
N TYR A 174 -0.67 -5.24 18.95
CA TYR A 174 0.40 -6.26 19.08
C TYR A 174 1.60 -5.78 19.89
N ARG A 175 1.58 -4.53 20.35
CA ARG A 175 2.70 -3.91 21.07
C ARG A 175 4.02 -3.90 20.30
N VAL A 176 3.96 -3.94 18.98
CA VAL A 176 5.12 -3.82 18.10
C VAL A 176 5.50 -2.34 17.96
N PRO A 177 6.68 -1.91 18.39
CA PRO A 177 7.09 -0.51 18.34
C PRO A 177 7.31 -0.05 16.90
N CYS A 178 7.17 1.27 16.66
CA CYS A 178 7.55 1.90 15.40
C CYS A 178 8.27 3.22 15.67
N ALA A 179 9.06 3.70 14.69
CA ALA A 179 9.76 4.96 14.82
C ALA A 179 9.49 5.86 13.61
N LEU A 180 9.33 7.14 13.87
CA LEU A 180 9.22 8.19 12.87
C LEU A 180 10.50 9.03 12.86
N LEU A 181 11.11 9.13 11.70
CA LEU A 181 12.20 10.05 11.39
C LEU A 181 11.64 11.14 10.48
N LEU A 182 11.68 12.40 10.91
CA LEU A 182 11.47 13.55 10.03
C LEU A 182 12.82 14.07 9.58
N VAL A 183 12.96 14.29 8.29
CA VAL A 183 14.22 14.62 7.61
C VAL A 183 14.03 15.89 6.80
N ASP A 184 14.99 16.78 6.84
CA ASP A 184 14.98 18.03 6.08
C ASP A 184 16.37 18.30 5.50
N ILE A 185 16.40 18.75 4.23
CA ILE A 185 17.66 19.09 3.56
C ILE A 185 18.17 20.42 4.08
N ASP A 186 19.38 20.40 4.60
CA ASP A 186 20.01 21.59 5.14
C ASP A 186 20.33 22.60 4.02
N HIS A 187 20.05 23.88 4.29
CA HIS A 187 20.40 24.99 3.41
C HIS A 187 19.80 24.92 1.99
N MET A 188 18.66 24.25 1.80
CA MET A 188 18.05 24.06 0.49
C MET A 188 17.81 25.38 -0.26
N LYS A 189 17.43 26.45 0.46
CA LYS A 189 17.27 27.77 -0.15
C LYS A 189 18.61 28.27 -0.73
N GLN A 190 19.72 28.09 -0.04
CA GLN A 190 21.04 28.51 -0.53
C GLN A 190 21.46 27.69 -1.76
N ILE A 191 21.15 26.40 -1.80
CA ILE A 191 21.37 25.55 -2.97
C ILE A 191 20.60 26.09 -4.16
N ASN A 192 19.31 26.41 -4.00
CA ASN A 192 18.47 26.95 -5.05
C ASN A 192 18.94 28.34 -5.52
N ASP A 193 19.31 29.21 -4.59
CA ASP A 193 19.74 30.57 -4.90
C ASP A 193 21.11 30.57 -5.65
N ALA A 194 22.01 29.63 -5.31
CA ALA A 194 23.33 29.55 -5.94
C ALA A 194 23.34 28.77 -7.27
N HIS A 195 22.53 27.71 -7.39
CA HIS A 195 22.64 26.74 -8.49
C HIS A 195 21.33 26.56 -9.29
N GLY A 196 20.26 27.26 -8.90
CA GLY A 196 18.94 27.17 -9.52
C GLY A 196 18.10 25.98 -9.03
N HIS A 197 16.80 26.03 -9.31
CA HIS A 197 15.84 25.00 -8.85
C HIS A 197 16.14 23.61 -9.40
N SER A 198 16.71 23.50 -10.60
CA SER A 198 17.08 22.20 -11.19
C SER A 198 18.15 21.48 -10.36
N ALA A 199 19.11 22.22 -9.78
CA ALA A 199 20.12 21.67 -8.88
C ALA A 199 19.51 21.26 -7.54
N GLY A 200 18.55 22.02 -7.04
CA GLY A 200 17.73 21.64 -5.88
C GLY A 200 16.97 20.35 -6.09
N ASP A 201 16.38 20.15 -7.27
CA ASP A 201 15.73 18.90 -7.63
C ASP A 201 16.70 17.70 -7.65
N VAL A 202 17.96 17.93 -8.05
CA VAL A 202 19.00 16.88 -7.98
C VAL A 202 19.33 16.53 -6.52
N ALA A 203 19.46 17.55 -5.64
CA ALA A 203 19.66 17.33 -4.20
C ALA A 203 18.49 16.55 -3.55
N ILE A 204 17.25 16.88 -3.91
CA ILE A 204 16.05 16.17 -3.46
C ILE A 204 16.08 14.69 -3.91
N ARG A 205 16.42 14.43 -5.18
CA ARG A 205 16.53 13.04 -5.69
C ARG A 205 17.67 12.27 -5.03
N HIS A 206 18.77 12.94 -4.69
CA HIS A 206 19.88 12.33 -3.96
C HIS A 206 19.43 11.81 -2.59
N VAL A 207 18.75 12.64 -1.79
CA VAL A 207 18.21 12.24 -0.49
C VAL A 207 17.17 11.14 -0.61
N ALA A 208 16.29 11.22 -1.62
CA ALA A 208 15.30 10.18 -1.90
C ALA A 208 15.95 8.83 -2.22
N ALA A 209 17.03 8.80 -3.02
CA ALA A 209 17.77 7.58 -3.34
C ALA A 209 18.42 6.96 -2.08
N ALA A 210 18.98 7.77 -1.20
CA ALA A 210 19.51 7.30 0.08
C ALA A 210 18.43 6.70 0.98
N LEU A 211 17.25 7.34 1.06
CA LEU A 211 16.10 6.82 1.79
C LEU A 211 15.66 5.45 1.27
N VAL A 212 15.55 5.28 -0.06
CA VAL A 212 15.17 4.00 -0.68
C VAL A 212 16.21 2.92 -0.37
N SER A 213 17.50 3.22 -0.53
CA SER A 213 18.58 2.24 -0.35
C SER A 213 18.69 1.70 1.09
N LEU A 214 18.25 2.48 2.07
CA LEU A 214 18.33 2.16 3.50
C LEU A 214 17.01 1.63 4.09
N SER A 215 15.91 1.76 3.36
CA SER A 215 14.58 1.28 3.77
C SER A 215 14.42 -0.21 3.51
N ARG A 216 13.75 -0.89 4.44
CA ARG A 216 13.31 -2.29 4.27
C ARG A 216 11.92 -2.34 3.63
N ASP A 217 11.50 -3.51 3.20
CA ASP A 217 10.17 -3.71 2.58
C ASP A 217 9.00 -3.24 3.46
N ASN A 218 9.14 -3.33 4.78
CA ASN A 218 8.13 -2.92 5.75
C ASN A 218 8.25 -1.45 6.20
N ASP A 219 9.30 -0.75 5.81
CA ASP A 219 9.49 0.66 6.11
C ASP A 219 8.76 1.53 5.07
N THR A 220 8.44 2.76 5.43
CA THR A 220 7.82 3.70 4.48
C THR A 220 8.66 4.96 4.39
N ALA A 221 9.34 5.14 3.26
CA ALA A 221 10.00 6.39 2.90
C ALA A 221 9.04 7.29 2.13
N ALA A 222 8.95 8.56 2.50
CA ALA A 222 8.02 9.51 1.93
C ALA A 222 8.63 10.90 1.76
N ARG A 223 8.15 11.66 0.76
CA ARG A 223 8.35 13.09 0.66
C ARG A 223 7.10 13.81 1.12
N LEU A 224 7.23 14.70 2.10
CA LEU A 224 6.11 15.41 2.68
C LEU A 224 5.80 16.73 1.95
N GLY A 225 6.76 17.27 1.24
CA GLY A 225 6.69 18.47 0.40
C GLY A 225 7.98 19.28 0.47
N GLY A 226 8.28 20.07 -0.55
CA GLY A 226 9.53 20.85 -0.60
C GLY A 226 10.77 19.99 -0.39
N GLU A 227 11.51 20.29 0.66
CA GLU A 227 12.72 19.61 1.10
C GLU A 227 12.52 18.63 2.28
N GLU A 228 11.26 18.42 2.68
CA GLU A 228 10.91 17.59 3.85
C GLU A 228 10.60 16.16 3.47
N PHE A 229 11.20 15.22 4.20
CA PHE A 229 10.97 13.79 4.05
C PHE A 229 10.58 13.14 5.39
N ALA A 230 10.01 11.95 5.29
CA ALA A 230 9.75 11.10 6.44
C ALA A 230 10.22 9.66 6.16
N LEU A 231 10.76 9.02 7.19
CA LEU A 231 11.02 7.59 7.19
C LEU A 231 10.31 6.95 8.39
N LEU A 232 9.33 6.12 8.12
CA LEU A 232 8.61 5.35 9.12
C LEU A 232 9.22 3.96 9.18
N LEU A 233 9.80 3.62 10.32
CA LEU A 233 10.45 2.33 10.57
C LEU A 233 9.50 1.41 11.33
N ALA A 234 9.15 0.28 10.72
CA ALA A 234 8.37 -0.77 11.36
C ALA A 234 9.26 -1.59 12.31
N ASN A 235 8.69 -2.01 13.44
CA ASN A 235 9.38 -2.83 14.44
C ASN A 235 10.74 -2.23 14.86
N ALA A 236 10.76 -0.94 15.19
CA ALA A 236 11.97 -0.21 15.55
C ALA A 236 11.85 0.41 16.94
N ASN A 237 12.82 0.13 17.80
CA ASN A 237 13.03 0.81 19.07
C ASN A 237 13.96 2.04 18.88
N GLU A 238 14.15 2.84 19.93
CA GLU A 238 14.93 4.06 19.88
C GLU A 238 16.38 3.83 19.42
N ALA A 239 17.07 2.84 19.97
CA ALA A 239 18.44 2.56 19.59
C ALA A 239 18.59 2.16 18.11
N SER A 240 17.63 1.37 17.58
CA SER A 240 17.63 1.00 16.16
C SER A 240 17.26 2.16 15.24
N ALA A 241 16.33 3.01 15.68
CA ALA A 241 15.91 4.21 14.94
C ALA A 241 17.06 5.24 14.85
N LEU A 242 17.78 5.49 15.94
CA LEU A 242 18.95 6.39 15.95
C LEU A 242 20.07 5.88 15.04
N ARG A 243 20.36 4.57 15.06
CA ARG A 243 21.35 4.00 14.14
C ARG A 243 20.91 4.10 12.67
N ALA A 244 19.63 3.92 12.38
CA ALA A 244 19.12 4.09 11.02
C ALA A 244 19.20 5.56 10.57
N ALA A 245 18.86 6.50 11.44
CA ALA A 245 18.94 7.92 11.18
C ALA A 245 20.39 8.38 10.93
N GLU A 246 21.34 7.92 11.74
CA GLU A 246 22.75 8.27 11.58
C GLU A 246 23.35 7.68 10.29
N ARG A 247 23.00 6.44 9.95
CA ARG A 247 23.37 5.84 8.65
C ARG A 247 22.83 6.64 7.48
N LEU A 248 21.57 7.10 7.56
CA LEU A 248 20.95 7.92 6.52
C LEU A 248 21.68 9.26 6.38
N ARG A 249 21.94 9.94 7.49
CA ARG A 249 22.67 11.19 7.52
C ARG A 249 24.05 11.07 6.85
N GLN A 250 24.80 10.05 7.24
CA GLN A 250 26.13 9.77 6.67
C GLN A 250 26.03 9.44 5.18
N ALA A 251 25.13 8.54 4.77
CA ALA A 251 24.98 8.16 3.36
C ALA A 251 24.65 9.35 2.45
N VAL A 252 23.91 10.34 2.96
CA VAL A 252 23.65 11.59 2.21
C VAL A 252 24.89 12.47 2.15
N ALA A 253 25.63 12.64 3.25
CA ALA A 253 26.77 13.53 3.33
C ALA A 253 28.03 13.00 2.61
N ASP A 254 28.18 11.68 2.53
CA ASP A 254 29.38 11.04 1.97
C ASP A 254 29.46 11.10 0.44
N VAL A 255 28.34 11.37 -0.24
CA VAL A 255 28.28 11.40 -1.71
C VAL A 255 28.08 12.84 -2.19
N ALA A 256 29.05 13.35 -2.91
CA ALA A 256 28.93 14.68 -3.53
C ALA A 256 27.89 14.64 -4.67
N VAL A 257 26.98 15.60 -4.64
CA VAL A 257 25.94 15.79 -5.64
C VAL A 257 26.51 16.65 -6.78
N GLU A 258 26.36 16.19 -8.00
CA GLU A 258 26.81 16.92 -9.18
C GLU A 258 26.23 18.34 -9.20
N GLN A 259 27.07 19.35 -9.48
CA GLN A 259 26.76 20.80 -9.51
C GLN A 259 26.42 21.43 -8.16
N VAL A 260 26.16 20.66 -7.09
CA VAL A 260 25.76 21.18 -5.77
C VAL A 260 26.88 21.01 -4.73
N GLY A 261 27.67 19.94 -4.84
CA GLY A 261 28.67 19.55 -3.84
C GLY A 261 28.05 18.71 -2.73
N THR A 262 28.51 18.91 -1.50
CA THR A 262 28.02 18.15 -0.34
C THR A 262 26.63 18.61 0.08
N VAL A 263 25.68 17.70 0.11
CA VAL A 263 24.33 17.90 0.66
C VAL A 263 24.29 17.27 2.04
N THR A 264 23.73 17.97 3.02
CA THR A 264 23.51 17.45 4.36
C THR A 264 22.03 17.48 4.74
N ILE A 265 21.68 16.69 5.74
CA ILE A 265 20.30 16.60 6.26
C ILE A 265 20.30 16.67 7.78
N SER A 266 19.29 17.30 8.32
CA SER A 266 18.94 17.25 9.74
C SER A 266 17.82 16.25 9.97
N ILE A 267 17.89 15.47 11.06
CA ILE A 267 16.92 14.40 11.35
C ILE A 267 16.40 14.51 12.77
N GLY A 268 15.07 14.56 12.92
CA GLY A 268 14.38 14.38 14.19
C GLY A 268 13.80 12.99 14.31
N VAL A 269 14.00 12.33 15.46
CA VAL A 269 13.58 10.94 15.71
C VAL A 269 12.58 10.89 16.84
N ALA A 270 11.42 10.26 16.62
CA ALA A 270 10.46 9.91 17.67
C ALA A 270 10.01 8.45 17.56
N VAL A 271 9.79 7.80 18.69
CA VAL A 271 9.48 6.37 18.78
C VAL A 271 8.17 6.16 19.54
N CYS A 272 7.31 5.33 19.00
CA CYS A 272 6.13 4.80 19.68
C CYS A 272 6.49 3.46 20.34
N PRO A 273 6.29 3.30 21.68
CA PRO A 273 5.60 4.22 22.58
C PRO A 273 6.53 5.18 23.37
N ALA A 274 7.83 5.10 23.25
CA ALA A 274 8.78 5.78 24.13
C ALA A 274 8.59 7.31 24.20
N HIS A 275 8.23 7.93 23.08
CA HIS A 275 8.11 9.39 22.97
C HIS A 275 6.66 9.84 22.74
N ALA A 276 5.80 8.99 22.16
CA ALA A 276 4.39 9.28 21.93
C ALA A 276 3.63 8.01 21.55
N THR A 277 2.29 8.01 21.73
CA THR A 277 1.41 6.87 21.42
C THR A 277 0.30 7.19 20.41
N GLY A 278 0.28 8.41 19.88
CA GLY A 278 -0.70 8.87 18.90
C GLY A 278 -0.07 9.59 17.72
N GLU A 279 -0.75 9.63 16.58
CA GLU A 279 -0.25 10.19 15.32
C GLU A 279 0.26 11.63 15.46
N ARG A 280 -0.62 12.54 15.97
CA ARG A 280 -0.25 13.94 16.16
C ARG A 280 0.90 14.13 17.13
N ALA A 281 0.92 13.38 18.23
CA ALA A 281 1.94 13.49 19.26
C ALA A 281 3.28 12.96 18.74
N LEU A 282 3.29 11.84 18.01
CA LEU A 282 4.52 11.27 17.45
C LEU A 282 5.12 12.19 16.38
N TYR A 283 4.28 12.76 15.53
CA TYR A 283 4.71 13.74 14.53
C TYR A 283 5.30 14.98 15.21
N ALA A 284 4.60 15.59 16.18
CA ALA A 284 5.07 16.76 16.90
C ALA A 284 6.37 16.51 17.67
N ALA A 285 6.53 15.32 18.27
CA ALA A 285 7.75 14.94 18.96
C ALA A 285 8.96 14.85 18.00
N SER A 286 8.75 14.25 16.83
CA SER A 286 9.77 14.14 15.77
C SER A 286 10.11 15.51 15.18
N ASP A 287 9.12 16.36 14.94
CA ASP A 287 9.28 17.73 14.41
C ASP A 287 10.07 18.61 15.40
N ALA A 288 9.71 18.59 16.68
CA ALA A 288 10.45 19.29 17.72
C ALA A 288 11.91 18.79 17.84
N ALA A 289 12.16 17.50 17.61
CA ALA A 289 13.49 16.96 17.56
C ALA A 289 14.27 17.43 16.33
N LEU A 290 13.63 17.48 15.16
CA LEU A 290 14.21 18.03 13.93
C LEU A 290 14.58 19.50 14.08
N TYR A 291 13.70 20.28 14.70
CA TYR A 291 14.00 21.68 14.99
C TYR A 291 15.29 21.83 15.85
N ARG A 292 15.41 21.00 16.91
CA ARG A 292 16.64 20.99 17.73
C ARG A 292 17.89 20.56 16.93
N ALA A 293 17.76 19.64 16.00
CA ALA A 293 18.87 19.26 15.12
C ALA A 293 19.33 20.44 14.25
N LYS A 294 18.38 21.21 13.69
CA LYS A 294 18.69 22.42 12.93
C LYS A 294 19.35 23.50 13.80
N ASP A 295 18.89 23.70 15.02
CA ASP A 295 19.48 24.66 15.99
C ASP A 295 20.87 24.24 16.50
N ALA A 296 21.12 22.93 16.61
CA ALA A 296 22.42 22.39 17.05
C ALA A 296 23.54 22.51 16.00
N GLY A 297 23.26 23.12 14.84
CA GLY A 297 24.25 23.33 13.79
C GLY A 297 24.00 22.50 12.54
N ARG A 298 22.87 21.87 12.43
CA ARG A 298 22.46 21.01 11.28
C ARG A 298 23.35 19.77 11.11
N ASN A 299 23.14 19.04 10.02
CA ASN A 299 23.87 17.79 9.71
C ASN A 299 23.99 16.86 10.93
N CYS A 300 22.91 16.67 11.67
CA CYS A 300 22.88 15.85 12.87
C CYS A 300 21.52 15.20 13.10
N VAL A 301 21.51 14.23 14.01
CA VAL A 301 20.34 13.49 14.45
C VAL A 301 20.00 13.85 15.87
N THR A 302 18.74 14.15 16.15
CA THR A 302 18.25 14.43 17.51
C THR A 302 17.04 13.55 17.81
N ALA A 303 17.02 12.91 18.98
CA ALA A 303 15.84 12.17 19.46
C ALA A 303 14.87 13.09 20.21
N ALA A 304 13.59 12.78 20.17
CA ALA A 304 12.61 13.37 21.07
C ALA A 304 12.92 13.00 22.54
N PRO A 305 12.57 13.83 23.50
CA PRO A 305 12.68 13.45 24.92
C PRO A 305 11.66 12.32 25.22
N PRO A 306 11.98 11.43 26.17
CA PRO A 306 11.05 10.41 26.60
C PRO A 306 9.78 11.04 27.18
N LEU A 307 8.65 10.32 27.05
CA LEU A 307 7.40 10.72 27.75
C LEU A 307 7.71 10.84 29.25
N SER A 308 7.44 12.01 29.80
CA SER A 308 7.48 12.18 31.27
C SER A 308 6.50 11.20 31.87
N ALA A 309 6.97 10.36 32.79
CA ALA A 309 6.10 9.51 33.59
C ALA A 309 5.11 10.44 34.35
N ALA A 310 3.83 10.34 33.98
CA ALA A 310 2.75 11.07 34.67
C ALA A 310 2.35 10.37 35.96
#